data_f77487993e7afaf41cb886a631c88a2f
#
_entry.id   f77487993e7afaf41cb886a631c88a2f
#
_cell.length_a   1.000
_cell.length_b   1.000
_cell.length_c   1.000
_cell.angle_alpha   90.00
_cell.angle_beta   90.00
_cell.angle_gamma   90.00
#
_symmetry.space_group_name_H-M   'P 1'
#
loop_
_entity.id
_entity.type
_entity.pdbx_description
1 polymer ?
#
loop_
_entity_poly.entity_id
_entity_poly.type
_entity_poly.pdbx_seq_one_letter_code
_entity_poly.pdbx_strand_id
1 'polypeptide(L)'
;SSYVGDTVDQCWLALYADASFAGDLTDSKSTSGCFLCLVGPHTFVPLSWFCKKQGAVSHSTSEAEIISLDAGVRMEGIPMLLLWEEVLEVFGSGCKKNKPEMHRIIGPPTTSEERAIDFVPPSFKMSSGNAKCVVFEDNDAVIKMTIKERSPMLRHVARTHRVDLDWLFERLKHDPGLSIKFIGTKEQMADMFTKGSFVKSDWLSLCRLVG
;
A
#
# COMPACT_ATOMS: atom_id res chain seq x y z
N SER A 1 -1.47 -20.14 -3.13
CA SER A 1 -2.64 -20.51 -3.95
C SER A 1 -3.64 -19.37 -3.96
N SER A 2 -4.42 -19.25 -5.04
CA SER A 2 -5.51 -18.26 -5.14
C SER A 2 -6.84 -19.01 -5.17
N TYR A 3 -7.83 -18.49 -4.45
CA TYR A 3 -9.20 -19.00 -4.49
C TYR A 3 -10.20 -17.85 -4.38
N VAL A 4 -11.31 -17.96 -5.07
CA VAL A 4 -12.40 -16.98 -5.11
C VAL A 4 -13.69 -17.70 -4.81
N GLY A 5 -14.31 -17.40 -3.68
CA GLY A 5 -15.56 -18.02 -3.23
C GLY A 5 -16.64 -17.00 -2.86
N ASP A 6 -16.34 -15.71 -2.92
CA ASP A 6 -17.23 -14.63 -2.52
C ASP A 6 -17.64 -13.77 -3.71
N THR A 7 -18.73 -13.02 -3.55
CA THR A 7 -19.10 -11.96 -4.48
C THR A 7 -18.18 -10.75 -4.31
N VAL A 8 -18.10 -9.91 -5.34
CA VAL A 8 -17.23 -8.72 -5.33
C VAL A 8 -17.51 -7.78 -4.14
N ASP A 9 -18.77 -7.66 -3.73
CA ASP A 9 -19.20 -6.80 -2.60
C ASP A 9 -18.72 -7.31 -1.23
N GLN A 10 -18.34 -8.57 -1.13
CA GLN A 10 -17.83 -9.18 0.10
C GLN A 10 -16.31 -9.11 0.20
N CYS A 11 -15.64 -8.70 -0.88
CA CYS A 11 -14.20 -8.65 -0.96
C CYS A 11 -13.65 -7.24 -0.67
N TRP A 12 -12.46 -7.21 -0.09
CA TRP A 12 -11.73 -5.99 0.22
C TRP A 12 -10.22 -6.20 0.02
N LEU A 13 -9.46 -5.11 -0.06
CA LEU A 13 -8.02 -5.14 -0.26
C LEU A 13 -7.29 -5.18 1.08
N ALA A 14 -6.32 -6.07 1.22
CA ALA A 14 -5.40 -6.14 2.34
C ALA A 14 -3.98 -5.82 1.87
N LEU A 15 -3.42 -4.75 2.40
CA LEU A 15 -2.06 -4.29 2.11
C LEU A 15 -1.19 -4.50 3.34
N TYR A 16 -0.12 -5.25 3.20
CA TYR A 16 0.90 -5.47 4.23
C TYR A 16 2.15 -4.71 3.85
N ALA A 17 2.68 -3.91 4.76
CA ALA A 17 3.93 -3.18 4.57
C ALA A 17 4.88 -3.50 5.73
N ASP A 18 6.17 -3.67 5.42
CA ASP A 18 7.22 -3.99 6.38
C ASP A 18 8.56 -3.45 5.88
N ALA A 19 9.52 -3.23 6.77
CA ALA A 19 10.87 -2.88 6.42
C ALA A 19 11.92 -3.66 7.20
N SER A 20 12.94 -4.14 6.49
CA SER A 20 14.16 -4.63 7.13
C SER A 20 15.10 -3.46 7.39
N PHE A 21 15.20 -3.03 8.65
CA PHE A 21 16.06 -1.93 9.06
C PHE A 21 17.54 -2.29 8.94
N ALA A 22 18.31 -1.45 8.19
CA ALA A 22 19.75 -1.59 8.01
C ALA A 22 20.18 -3.02 7.60
N GLY A 23 19.35 -3.72 6.83
CA GLY A 23 19.58 -5.13 6.47
C GLY A 23 20.74 -5.36 5.51
N ASP A 24 21.17 -4.34 4.78
CA ASP A 24 22.33 -4.44 3.89
C ASP A 24 23.63 -4.07 4.64
N LEU A 25 24.50 -5.07 4.78
CA LEU A 25 25.77 -4.90 5.48
C LEU A 25 26.80 -4.01 4.73
N THR A 26 26.57 -3.73 3.45
CA THR A 26 27.50 -2.96 2.63
C THR A 26 27.25 -1.46 2.72
N ASP A 27 25.99 -1.02 2.81
CA ASP A 27 25.62 0.40 2.80
C ASP A 27 24.61 0.78 3.89
N SER A 28 24.27 -0.15 4.79
CA SER A 28 23.33 0.03 5.91
C SER A 28 21.94 0.53 5.50
N LYS A 29 21.57 0.36 4.25
CA LYS A 29 20.23 0.72 3.77
C LYS A 29 19.20 -0.32 4.16
N SER A 30 18.01 0.17 4.43
CA SER A 30 16.83 -0.64 4.71
C SER A 30 16.19 -1.15 3.42
N THR A 31 15.42 -2.22 3.54
CA THR A 31 14.62 -2.78 2.44
C THR A 31 13.15 -2.64 2.78
N SER A 32 12.38 -2.05 1.89
CA SER A 32 10.93 -1.99 1.96
C SER A 32 10.30 -3.18 1.28
N GLY A 33 9.32 -3.79 1.92
CA GLY A 33 8.51 -4.89 1.40
C GLY A 33 7.03 -4.57 1.46
N CYS A 34 6.31 -5.03 0.46
CA CYS A 34 4.87 -4.87 0.39
C CYS A 34 4.23 -6.14 -0.18
N PHE A 35 3.07 -6.49 0.34
CA PHE A 35 2.22 -7.54 -0.20
C PHE A 35 0.78 -7.08 -0.21
N LEU A 36 0.16 -7.12 -1.38
CA LEU A 36 -1.24 -6.73 -1.60
C LEU A 36 -2.05 -7.93 -2.05
N CYS A 37 -3.18 -8.17 -1.41
CA CYS A 37 -4.11 -9.21 -1.78
C CYS A 37 -5.57 -8.76 -1.72
N LEU A 38 -6.42 -9.42 -2.49
CA LEU A 38 -7.87 -9.37 -2.37
C LEU A 38 -8.29 -10.47 -1.41
N VAL A 39 -9.09 -10.11 -0.43
CA VAL A 39 -9.56 -11.03 0.60
C VAL A 39 -11.07 -10.92 0.82
N GLY A 40 -11.67 -12.00 1.22
CA GLY A 40 -13.05 -12.12 1.63
C GLY A 40 -13.22 -13.33 2.55
N PRO A 41 -14.43 -13.62 3.07
CA PRO A 41 -14.66 -14.78 3.92
C PRO A 41 -14.21 -16.10 3.32
N HIS A 42 -14.32 -16.24 1.98
CA HIS A 42 -13.93 -17.43 1.21
C HIS A 42 -13.12 -17.03 -0.04
N THR A 43 -12.38 -15.93 0.05
CA THR A 43 -11.57 -15.41 -1.07
C THR A 43 -10.20 -15.00 -0.58
N PHE A 44 -9.17 -15.46 -1.28
CA PHE A 44 -7.80 -15.01 -1.11
C PHE A 44 -7.10 -15.00 -2.47
N VAL A 45 -6.69 -13.81 -2.94
CA VAL A 45 -5.99 -13.65 -4.21
C VAL A 45 -4.81 -12.70 -4.02
N PRO A 46 -3.57 -13.17 -4.08
CA PRO A 46 -2.40 -12.29 -4.20
C PRO A 46 -2.52 -11.45 -5.47
N LEU A 47 -2.38 -10.14 -5.35
CA LEU A 47 -2.50 -9.21 -6.46
C LEU A 47 -1.15 -8.63 -6.88
N SER A 48 -0.39 -8.14 -5.91
CA SER A 48 0.89 -7.49 -6.16
C SER A 48 1.82 -7.61 -4.95
N TRP A 49 3.13 -7.47 -5.20
CA TRP A 49 4.14 -7.38 -4.15
C TRP A 49 5.37 -6.65 -4.68
N PHE A 50 6.14 -6.07 -3.78
CA PHE A 50 7.48 -5.62 -4.10
C PHE A 50 8.46 -5.85 -2.94
N CYS A 51 9.73 -5.89 -3.29
CA CYS A 51 10.86 -5.85 -2.38
C CYS A 51 11.86 -4.83 -2.97
N LYS A 52 12.08 -3.72 -2.27
CA LYS A 52 12.88 -2.63 -2.81
C LYS A 52 13.80 -2.04 -1.75
N LYS A 53 15.07 -1.90 -2.09
CA LYS A 53 16.05 -1.18 -1.27
C LYS A 53 15.70 0.30 -1.19
N GLN A 54 15.74 0.86 0.01
CA GLN A 54 15.48 2.29 0.23
C GLN A 54 16.60 3.16 -0.36
N GLY A 55 16.25 4.33 -0.84
CA GLY A 55 17.18 5.23 -1.52
C GLY A 55 18.28 5.81 -0.62
N ALA A 56 17.98 5.98 0.67
CA ALA A 56 18.87 6.51 1.68
C ALA A 56 18.87 5.63 2.93
N VAL A 57 19.83 5.87 3.84
CA VAL A 57 19.93 5.18 5.11
C VAL A 57 18.89 5.75 6.08
N SER A 58 18.08 4.89 6.68
CA SER A 58 17.15 5.25 7.75
C SER A 58 17.88 5.27 9.09
N HIS A 59 17.48 6.18 9.98
CA HIS A 59 18.11 6.35 11.30
C HIS A 59 17.42 5.56 12.43
N SER A 60 16.28 4.95 12.13
CA SER A 60 15.53 4.10 13.07
C SER A 60 14.66 3.07 12.34
N THR A 61 14.24 2.03 13.05
CA THR A 61 13.26 1.06 12.54
C THR A 61 11.97 1.74 12.13
N SER A 62 11.41 2.61 12.98
CA SER A 62 10.17 3.34 12.68
C SER A 62 10.29 4.24 11.45
N GLU A 63 11.48 4.79 11.18
CA GLU A 63 11.73 5.55 9.95
C GLU A 63 11.71 4.62 8.72
N ALA A 64 12.38 3.48 8.80
CA ALA A 64 12.36 2.51 7.71
C ALA A 64 10.93 2.00 7.42
N GLU A 65 10.17 1.71 8.47
CA GLU A 65 8.78 1.24 8.38
C GLU A 65 7.86 2.28 7.72
N ILE A 66 7.93 3.54 8.15
CA ILE A 66 7.05 4.58 7.59
C ILE A 66 7.37 4.86 6.10
N ILE A 67 8.64 4.70 5.70
CA ILE A 67 9.03 4.79 4.29
C ILE A 67 8.46 3.62 3.49
N SER A 68 8.47 2.41 4.06
CA SER A 68 7.85 1.24 3.44
C SER A 68 6.34 1.40 3.33
N LEU A 69 5.71 1.90 4.39
CA LEU A 69 4.28 2.19 4.42
C LEU A 69 3.88 3.21 3.34
N ASP A 70 4.61 4.35 3.20
CA ASP A 70 4.37 5.32 2.13
C ASP A 70 4.48 4.69 0.75
N ALA A 71 5.54 3.91 0.53
CA ALA A 71 5.74 3.23 -0.76
C ALA A 71 4.60 2.25 -1.06
N GLY A 72 4.19 1.44 -0.10
CA GLY A 72 3.08 0.48 -0.24
C GLY A 72 1.76 1.17 -0.54
N VAL A 73 1.41 2.19 0.24
CA VAL A 73 0.15 2.94 0.06
C VAL A 73 0.13 3.67 -1.29
N ARG A 74 1.24 4.32 -1.66
CA ARG A 74 1.32 5.14 -2.88
C ARG A 74 1.38 4.31 -4.15
N MET A 75 2.18 3.24 -4.14
CA MET A 75 2.47 2.47 -5.37
C MET A 75 1.44 1.37 -5.61
N GLU A 76 0.90 0.77 -4.56
CA GLU A 76 0.02 -0.40 -4.64
C GLU A 76 -1.37 -0.12 -4.07
N GLY A 77 -1.48 0.39 -2.86
CA GLY A 77 -2.73 0.50 -2.13
C GLY A 77 -3.74 1.40 -2.81
N ILE A 78 -3.41 2.66 -3.06
CA ILE A 78 -4.34 3.64 -3.66
C ILE A 78 -4.68 3.30 -5.11
N PRO A 79 -3.72 2.97 -6.00
CA PRO A 79 -4.06 2.59 -7.37
C PRO A 79 -5.02 1.40 -7.42
N MET A 80 -4.79 0.39 -6.59
CA MET A 80 -5.65 -0.78 -6.56
C MET A 80 -7.01 -0.49 -5.91
N LEU A 81 -7.05 0.38 -4.88
CA LEU A 81 -8.29 0.82 -4.26
C LEU A 81 -9.20 1.50 -5.28
N LEU A 82 -8.67 2.43 -6.07
CA LEU A 82 -9.43 3.10 -7.12
C LEU A 82 -9.88 2.14 -8.21
N LEU A 83 -9.03 1.21 -8.62
CA LEU A 83 -9.42 0.16 -9.56
C LEU A 83 -10.53 -0.74 -8.99
N TRP A 84 -10.44 -1.10 -7.70
CA TRP A 84 -11.46 -1.92 -7.06
C TRP A 84 -12.80 -1.20 -6.94
N GLU A 85 -12.83 0.12 -6.77
CA GLU A 85 -14.06 0.93 -6.86
C GLU A 85 -14.73 0.80 -8.22
N GLU A 86 -13.97 0.89 -9.30
CA GLU A 86 -14.48 0.69 -10.66
C GLU A 86 -15.04 -0.74 -10.85
N VAL A 87 -14.35 -1.75 -10.31
CA VAL A 87 -14.85 -3.14 -10.35
C VAL A 87 -16.19 -3.28 -9.62
N LEU A 88 -16.30 -2.67 -8.43
CA LEU A 88 -17.55 -2.69 -7.66
C LEU A 88 -18.68 -1.92 -8.37
N GLU A 89 -18.36 -0.83 -9.06
CA GLU A 89 -19.34 -0.08 -9.84
C GLU A 89 -19.88 -0.90 -11.01
N VAL A 90 -19.04 -1.70 -11.65
CA VAL A 90 -19.43 -2.51 -12.83
C VAL A 90 -20.09 -3.85 -12.44
N PHE A 91 -19.59 -4.51 -11.40
CA PHE A 91 -19.94 -5.90 -11.07
C PHE A 91 -20.63 -6.05 -9.71
N GLY A 92 -20.69 -5.00 -8.90
CA GLY A 92 -21.32 -5.04 -7.59
C GLY A 92 -22.85 -5.11 -7.66
N SER A 93 -23.46 -5.59 -6.58
CA SER A 93 -24.92 -5.76 -6.47
C SER A 93 -25.72 -4.45 -6.57
N GLY A 94 -25.06 -3.31 -6.31
CA GLY A 94 -25.62 -1.97 -6.41
C GLY A 94 -25.49 -1.34 -7.81
N CYS A 95 -24.97 -2.07 -8.78
CA CYS A 95 -24.77 -1.57 -10.13
C CYS A 95 -26.09 -1.07 -10.76
N LYS A 96 -26.27 0.24 -10.79
CA LYS A 96 -27.23 0.85 -11.68
C LYS A 96 -26.69 0.62 -13.09
N LYS A 97 -27.46 -0.06 -13.96
CA LYS A 97 -27.14 -0.36 -15.36
C LYS A 97 -27.03 0.92 -16.24
N ASN A 98 -26.48 1.97 -15.73
CA ASN A 98 -26.02 3.08 -16.56
C ASN A 98 -24.67 2.61 -17.15
N LYS A 99 -24.65 2.46 -18.49
CA LYS A 99 -23.40 2.24 -19.23
C LYS A 99 -22.37 3.23 -18.64
N PRO A 100 -21.19 2.76 -18.19
CA PRO A 100 -20.14 3.68 -17.82
C PRO A 100 -19.94 4.60 -19.03
N GLU A 101 -20.10 5.92 -18.84
CA GLU A 101 -19.50 6.86 -19.77
C GLU A 101 -18.01 6.55 -19.71
N MET A 102 -17.56 5.90 -20.78
CA MET A 102 -16.16 5.59 -20.96
C MET A 102 -15.44 6.93 -20.89
N HIS A 103 -14.89 7.27 -19.69
CA HIS A 103 -14.07 8.44 -19.56
C HIS A 103 -13.05 8.37 -20.68
N ARG A 104 -13.17 9.31 -21.61
CA ARG A 104 -12.24 9.41 -22.73
C ARG A 104 -10.85 9.27 -22.15
N ILE A 105 -10.18 8.18 -22.53
CA ILE A 105 -8.73 8.11 -22.42
C ILE A 105 -8.28 9.43 -23.03
N ILE A 106 -7.69 10.28 -22.20
CA ILE A 106 -7.13 11.55 -22.66
C ILE A 106 -6.15 11.14 -23.75
N GLY A 107 -6.49 11.44 -24.99
CA GLY A 107 -5.63 11.13 -26.13
C GLY A 107 -4.25 11.78 -25.93
N PRO A 108 -3.25 11.39 -26.69
CA PRO A 108 -1.95 12.02 -26.61
C PRO A 108 -2.11 13.55 -26.76
N PRO A 109 -1.31 14.35 -26.05
CA PRO A 109 -1.41 15.79 -26.06
C PRO A 109 -1.45 16.31 -27.50
N THR A 110 -2.47 17.11 -27.80
CA THR A 110 -2.76 17.55 -29.16
C THR A 110 -2.00 18.80 -29.56
N THR A 111 -1.45 19.53 -28.56
CA THR A 111 -0.69 20.77 -28.80
C THR A 111 0.79 20.62 -28.44
N SER A 112 1.65 21.40 -29.08
CA SER A 112 3.09 21.43 -28.76
C SER A 112 3.36 21.96 -27.34
N GLU A 113 2.48 22.79 -26.82
CA GLU A 113 2.56 23.35 -25.46
C GLU A 113 2.28 22.27 -24.40
N GLU A 114 1.27 21.42 -24.62
CA GLU A 114 0.97 20.29 -23.74
C GLU A 114 2.11 19.25 -23.68
N ARG A 115 2.88 19.12 -24.76
CA ARG A 115 4.07 18.23 -24.79
C ARG A 115 5.27 18.78 -24.05
N ALA A 116 5.31 20.10 -23.83
CA ALA A 116 6.41 20.77 -23.14
C ALA A 116 6.21 20.82 -21.61
N ILE A 117 5.01 20.46 -21.12
CA ILE A 117 4.75 20.39 -19.69
C ILE A 117 5.33 19.07 -19.16
N ASP A 118 6.28 19.19 -18.23
CA ASP A 118 6.73 18.03 -17.46
C ASP A 118 5.52 17.33 -16.86
N PHE A 119 5.40 16.03 -17.10
CA PHE A 119 4.29 15.24 -16.58
C PHE A 119 4.33 15.29 -15.04
N VAL A 120 3.45 16.08 -14.46
CA VAL A 120 3.15 16.01 -13.04
C VAL A 120 2.02 14.98 -12.90
N PRO A 121 2.28 13.80 -12.28
CA PRO A 121 1.23 12.84 -12.05
C PRO A 121 0.09 13.53 -11.29
N PRO A 122 -1.16 13.42 -11.73
CA PRO A 122 -2.27 13.97 -10.96
C PRO A 122 -2.22 13.36 -9.55
N SER A 123 -2.38 14.17 -8.53
CA SER A 123 -2.57 13.65 -7.17
C SER A 123 -3.75 12.69 -7.22
N PHE A 124 -3.56 11.46 -6.76
CA PHE A 124 -4.65 10.50 -6.71
C PHE A 124 -5.85 11.11 -5.98
N LYS A 125 -7.03 10.97 -6.56
CA LYS A 125 -8.28 11.36 -5.91
C LYS A 125 -8.44 10.60 -4.59
N MET A 126 -9.15 11.18 -3.64
CA MET A 126 -9.68 10.40 -2.51
C MET A 126 -10.65 9.36 -3.05
N SER A 127 -10.67 8.18 -2.43
CA SER A 127 -11.64 7.14 -2.78
C SER A 127 -13.08 7.60 -2.46
N SER A 128 -14.06 6.97 -3.07
CA SER A 128 -15.47 7.19 -2.71
C SER A 128 -15.86 6.50 -1.39
N GLY A 129 -15.05 5.54 -0.94
CA GLY A 129 -15.30 4.71 0.23
C GLY A 129 -16.19 3.48 -0.05
N ASN A 130 -16.58 3.25 -1.31
CA ASN A 130 -17.31 2.05 -1.72
C ASN A 130 -16.41 0.81 -1.63
N ALA A 131 -15.16 0.92 -2.06
CA ALA A 131 -14.14 -0.08 -1.84
C ALA A 131 -13.40 0.14 -0.51
N LYS A 132 -12.79 -0.92 0.01
CA LYS A 132 -11.99 -0.88 1.23
C LYS A 132 -10.59 -1.44 0.98
N CYS A 133 -9.59 -0.72 1.49
CA CYS A 133 -8.22 -1.17 1.59
C CYS A 133 -7.76 -1.04 3.04
N VAL A 134 -7.44 -2.16 3.67
CA VAL A 134 -6.90 -2.19 5.03
C VAL A 134 -5.39 -2.36 4.95
N VAL A 135 -4.66 -1.39 5.48
CA VAL A 135 -3.22 -1.44 5.58
C VAL A 135 -2.84 -2.06 6.92
N PHE A 136 -2.04 -3.11 6.90
CA PHE A 136 -1.55 -3.81 8.06
C PHE A 136 -0.11 -3.43 8.36
N GLU A 137 0.11 -2.98 9.59
CA GLU A 137 1.39 -2.50 10.11
C GLU A 137 1.64 -3.17 11.47
N ASP A 138 2.83 -3.69 11.71
CA ASP A 138 3.17 -4.34 12.98
C ASP A 138 4.00 -3.44 13.92
N ASN A 139 4.34 -2.25 13.47
CA ASN A 139 5.04 -1.25 14.29
C ASN A 139 4.05 -0.26 14.93
N ASP A 140 3.77 -0.46 16.22
CA ASP A 140 2.85 0.38 16.99
C ASP A 140 3.28 1.87 17.03
N ALA A 141 4.59 2.17 16.94
CA ALA A 141 5.07 3.55 16.88
C ALA A 141 4.66 4.23 15.57
N VAL A 142 4.69 3.52 14.43
CA VAL A 142 4.24 4.02 13.12
C VAL A 142 2.74 4.32 13.16
N ILE A 143 1.93 3.41 13.71
CA ILE A 143 0.49 3.60 13.85
C ILE A 143 0.19 4.85 14.71
N LYS A 144 0.89 5.00 15.84
CA LYS A 144 0.72 6.19 16.70
C LYS A 144 1.11 7.49 16.02
N MET A 145 2.16 7.48 15.18
CA MET A 145 2.53 8.65 14.37
C MET A 145 1.46 9.02 13.36
N THR A 146 0.89 8.02 12.70
CA THR A 146 -0.20 8.19 11.73
C THR A 146 -1.43 8.83 12.38
N ILE A 147 -1.83 8.34 13.56
CA ILE A 147 -2.97 8.88 14.31
C ILE A 147 -2.72 10.34 14.76
N LYS A 148 -1.48 10.66 15.14
CA LYS A 148 -1.11 12.00 15.61
C LYS A 148 -0.83 13.00 14.48
N GLU A 149 -0.77 12.53 13.24
CA GLU A 149 -0.47 13.32 12.02
C GLU A 149 0.83 14.12 12.08
N ARG A 150 1.74 13.74 12.91
CA ARG A 150 3.03 14.40 13.03
C ARG A 150 4.06 13.52 13.71
N SER A 151 5.27 13.65 13.23
CA SER A 151 6.44 13.10 13.89
C SER A 151 7.57 14.14 13.87
N PRO A 152 7.79 14.88 14.95
CA PRO A 152 8.89 15.84 15.03
C PRO A 152 10.26 15.19 14.79
N MET A 153 10.40 13.91 15.10
CA MET A 153 11.63 13.14 14.90
C MET A 153 11.90 12.82 13.41
N LEU A 154 10.87 12.82 12.56
CA LEU A 154 10.97 12.45 11.15
C LEU A 154 11.00 13.65 10.19
N ARG A 155 11.26 14.86 10.69
CA ARG A 155 11.30 16.09 9.85
C ARG A 155 12.32 16.04 8.73
N HIS A 156 13.39 15.24 8.89
CA HIS A 156 14.43 15.08 7.88
C HIS A 156 14.02 14.12 6.75
N VAL A 157 13.05 13.23 6.97
CA VAL A 157 12.63 12.17 6.02
C VAL A 157 12.23 12.75 4.68
N ALA A 158 11.49 13.85 4.66
CA ALA A 158 11.08 14.51 3.41
C ALA A 158 12.27 14.90 2.53
N ARG A 159 13.37 15.36 3.12
CA ARG A 159 14.59 15.72 2.38
C ARG A 159 15.44 14.51 2.01
N THR A 160 15.59 13.56 2.94
CA THR A 160 16.51 12.43 2.80
C THR A 160 15.94 11.35 1.89
N HIS A 161 14.66 11.03 2.07
CA HIS A 161 13.99 9.93 1.36
C HIS A 161 13.02 10.41 0.27
N ARG A 162 12.76 11.71 0.15
CA ARG A 162 11.79 12.32 -0.77
C ARG A 162 10.37 11.77 -0.56
N VAL A 163 10.01 11.54 0.68
CA VAL A 163 8.70 11.04 1.11
C VAL A 163 7.90 12.19 1.69
N ASP A 164 6.68 12.37 1.23
CA ASP A 164 5.75 13.35 1.76
C ASP A 164 4.89 12.70 2.86
N LEU A 165 5.32 12.86 4.12
CA LEU A 165 4.62 12.29 5.26
C LEU A 165 3.28 12.98 5.54
N ASP A 166 3.15 14.27 5.25
CA ASP A 166 1.89 14.99 5.45
C ASP A 166 0.82 14.42 4.51
N TRP A 167 1.20 14.15 3.26
CA TRP A 167 0.33 13.46 2.31
C TRP A 167 -0.07 12.06 2.79
N LEU A 168 0.89 11.26 3.31
CA LEU A 168 0.60 9.92 3.80
C LEU A 168 -0.40 9.95 4.97
N PHE A 169 -0.17 10.84 5.93
CA PHE A 169 -1.03 10.97 7.11
C PHE A 169 -2.42 11.47 6.74
N GLU A 170 -2.51 12.45 5.85
CA GLU A 170 -3.78 12.93 5.30
C GLU A 170 -4.57 11.79 4.64
N ARG A 171 -3.89 10.98 3.81
CA ARG A 171 -4.53 9.83 3.14
C ARG A 171 -5.04 8.80 4.14
N LEU A 172 -4.23 8.36 5.06
CA LEU A 172 -4.61 7.33 6.03
C LEU A 172 -5.72 7.78 6.98
N LYS A 173 -5.88 9.08 7.17
CA LYS A 173 -6.91 9.63 8.06
C LYS A 173 -8.22 9.98 7.34
N HIS A 174 -8.13 10.55 6.15
CA HIS A 174 -9.28 11.19 5.51
C HIS A 174 -9.81 10.41 4.30
N ASP A 175 -9.05 9.47 3.74
CA ASP A 175 -9.56 8.66 2.64
C ASP A 175 -10.57 7.62 3.18
N PRO A 176 -11.85 7.70 2.78
CA PRO A 176 -12.89 6.85 3.36
C PRO A 176 -12.76 5.36 3.00
N GLY A 177 -12.00 5.03 1.95
CA GLY A 177 -11.72 3.65 1.55
C GLY A 177 -10.46 3.07 2.17
N LEU A 178 -9.61 3.91 2.82
CA LEU A 178 -8.33 3.49 3.37
C LEU A 178 -8.39 3.43 4.90
N SER A 179 -7.79 2.42 5.50
CA SER A 179 -7.66 2.32 6.95
C SER A 179 -6.37 1.60 7.33
N ILE A 180 -5.79 1.95 8.48
CA ILE A 180 -4.62 1.27 9.02
C ILE A 180 -4.99 0.48 10.26
N LYS A 181 -4.43 -0.74 10.38
CA LYS A 181 -4.64 -1.63 11.53
C LYS A 181 -3.33 -2.26 11.97
N PHE A 182 -3.21 -2.47 13.26
CA PHE A 182 -2.14 -3.28 13.82
C PHE A 182 -2.32 -4.75 13.45
N ILE A 183 -1.21 -5.40 13.13
CA ILE A 183 -1.14 -6.85 12.95
C ILE A 183 0.03 -7.41 13.77
N GLY A 184 -0.09 -8.65 14.24
CA GLY A 184 1.03 -9.32 14.91
C GLY A 184 2.14 -9.68 13.91
N THR A 185 3.39 -9.56 14.31
CA THR A 185 4.56 -9.84 13.43
C THR A 185 4.53 -11.25 12.80
N LYS A 186 3.93 -12.24 13.46
CA LYS A 186 3.79 -13.59 12.87
C LYS A 186 2.79 -13.67 11.71
N GLU A 187 1.94 -12.68 11.56
CA GLU A 187 0.91 -12.56 10.52
C GLU A 187 1.28 -11.50 9.48
N GLN A 188 2.43 -10.82 9.63
CA GLN A 188 2.93 -9.81 8.71
C GLN A 188 3.46 -10.49 7.43
N MET A 189 2.63 -10.55 6.39
CA MET A 189 2.99 -11.24 5.13
C MET A 189 4.14 -10.55 4.39
N ALA A 190 4.33 -9.24 4.57
CA ALA A 190 5.43 -8.51 3.96
C ALA A 190 6.81 -8.92 4.49
N ASP A 191 6.88 -9.56 5.67
CA ASP A 191 8.11 -10.16 6.21
C ASP A 191 8.83 -11.09 5.22
N MET A 192 8.05 -11.78 4.37
CA MET A 192 8.60 -12.67 3.34
C MET A 192 9.55 -11.97 2.37
N PHE A 193 9.43 -10.66 2.23
CA PHE A 193 10.19 -9.84 1.28
C PHE A 193 11.29 -9.00 1.92
N THR A 194 11.27 -8.88 3.24
CA THR A 194 12.17 -7.99 3.98
C THR A 194 13.18 -8.75 4.83
N LYS A 195 12.80 -9.91 5.38
CA LYS A 195 13.68 -10.69 6.25
C LYS A 195 14.58 -11.62 5.43
N GLY A 196 15.89 -11.52 5.64
CA GLY A 196 16.89 -12.31 4.92
C GLY A 196 17.01 -13.77 5.39
N SER A 197 16.43 -14.11 6.55
CA SER A 197 16.42 -15.48 7.09
C SER A 197 15.21 -15.72 7.97
N PHE A 198 14.72 -16.95 7.92
CA PHE A 198 13.60 -17.42 8.75
C PHE A 198 13.96 -18.69 9.48
N VAL A 199 13.44 -18.86 10.68
CA VAL A 199 13.32 -20.19 11.26
C VAL A 199 12.27 -20.96 10.45
N LYS A 200 12.52 -22.25 10.21
CA LYS A 200 11.65 -23.09 9.37
C LYS A 200 10.17 -23.03 9.77
N SER A 201 9.87 -22.99 11.07
CA SER A 201 8.48 -22.87 11.57
C SER A 201 7.80 -21.59 11.13
N ASP A 202 8.51 -20.47 11.21
CA ASP A 202 7.95 -19.14 10.89
C ASP A 202 7.73 -19.01 9.38
N TRP A 203 8.70 -19.46 8.57
CA TRP A 203 8.54 -19.55 7.12
C TRP A 203 7.33 -20.38 6.70
N LEU A 204 7.18 -21.57 7.28
CA LEU A 204 6.02 -22.44 6.99
C LEU A 204 4.69 -21.80 7.44
N SER A 205 4.70 -21.01 8.52
CA SER A 205 3.51 -20.29 8.98
C SER A 205 3.13 -19.18 7.98
N LEU A 206 4.09 -18.39 7.53
CA LEU A 206 3.86 -17.36 6.49
C LEU A 206 3.41 -17.99 5.17
N CYS A 207 4.03 -19.08 4.73
CA CYS A 207 3.59 -19.80 3.54
C CYS A 207 2.13 -20.28 3.63
N ARG A 208 1.66 -20.69 4.82
CA ARG A 208 0.26 -21.08 5.01
C ARG A 208 -0.71 -19.92 4.94
N LEU A 209 -0.28 -18.71 5.31
CA LEU A 209 -1.12 -17.51 5.18
C LEU A 209 -1.30 -17.10 3.70
N VAL A 210 -0.32 -17.40 2.88
CA VAL A 210 -0.34 -17.07 1.43
C VAL A 210 -0.94 -18.20 0.59
N GLY A 211 -1.23 -19.37 1.17
CA GLY A 211 -1.85 -20.54 0.52
C GLY A 211 -0.83 -21.57 0.06
#